data_c15cfce856d3fdc714d27519cfc1f7d4
#
_entry.id   c15cfce856d3fdc714d27519cfc1f7d4
#
_cell.length_a   1.000
_cell.length_b   1.000
_cell.length_c   1.000
_cell.angle_alpha   90.00
_cell.angle_beta   90.00
_cell.angle_gamma   90.00
#
_symmetry.space_group_name_H-M   'P 1'
#
loop_
_entity.id
_entity.type
_entity.pdbx_description
1 polymer ?
#
loop_
_entity_poly.entity_id
_entity_poly.type
_entity_poly.pdbx_seq_one_letter_code
_entity_poly.pdbx_strand_id
1 'polypeptide(L)'
;MNIFKRKLKSDSKETPRNIGISKRQTVMKKTITDTGKNRKEVGIFTSIRTKLILGFMITIIPIVLLGSISYNNAYNSIKDAATNASFETLKQINKNIESTLSKYEEISTQIMYNGILQNYFTKKSDSDDMTPEESELFQKTESFIKEYLSANSSIASITLFLENNKFISNKAITQEAYESILNSTLMSSAKELNGKSFWVGRHDELDQHLPDNKTSYSLSLVRLLIDTSTGNGRGLMILDLKENFVESMLKGINLGENSELHLISSDERDIAYKITDEGTSELIDTDDKNKITDTMFYSRITGAQEAGTFIDTFNDEEYMILHTSISTVYGKTGYTLVGLVPTSNFRESAANIGKVTIIFTLVAIGFALVIGLLLAFNISKAVNRILNLTKKVAAGDLTVKIETKSKDELGVLTKSINSMIESMQTLISNAADTALTVIESARTVAATTEQISRVSHEVTKTVQEIAEGSSTQASDSEQGVSK
;
A
#
# COMPACT_ATOMS: atom_id res chain seq x y z
N MET A 1 26.72 -15.43 45.17
CA MET A 1 27.45 -15.01 46.37
C MET A 1 26.55 -15.23 47.57
N ASN A 2 26.97 -16.24 48.37
CA ASN A 2 26.67 -16.48 49.79
C ASN A 2 25.25 -16.77 50.23
N ILE A 3 24.97 -17.93 50.74
CA ILE A 3 25.48 -18.83 51.80
C ILE A 3 24.40 -18.95 52.89
N PHE A 4 23.91 -20.21 53.04
CA PHE A 4 23.80 -21.04 54.25
C PHE A 4 23.29 -20.46 55.59
N LYS A 5 22.33 -21.19 56.20
CA LYS A 5 22.43 -21.90 57.55
C LYS A 5 21.02 -22.35 57.98
N ARG A 6 20.63 -23.61 58.03
CA ARG A 6 20.85 -24.74 58.98
C ARG A 6 20.77 -24.39 60.47
N LYS A 7 19.78 -25.03 61.15
CA LYS A 7 19.87 -25.81 62.45
C LYS A 7 18.45 -26.09 62.95
N LEU A 8 17.99 -27.30 63.05
CA LEU A 8 18.21 -28.48 63.94
C LEU A 8 17.90 -28.30 65.44
N LYS A 9 17.14 -29.33 65.90
CA LYS A 9 17.00 -29.90 67.30
C LYS A 9 15.77 -29.45 68.06
N SER A 10 15.11 -30.27 68.82
CA SER A 10 15.16 -31.72 69.21
C SER A 10 13.98 -31.98 70.18
N ASP A 11 13.41 -33.17 70.09
CA ASP A 11 13.14 -34.19 71.11
C ASP A 11 12.17 -33.97 72.28
N SER A 12 11.30 -34.89 72.30
CA SER A 12 10.95 -35.91 73.35
C SER A 12 9.75 -35.62 74.27
N LYS A 13 8.84 -36.52 74.35
CA LYS A 13 8.49 -37.58 75.25
C LYS A 13 6.99 -37.98 75.32
N GLU A 14 6.77 -39.23 75.01
CA GLU A 14 5.93 -40.30 75.72
C GLU A 14 4.56 -39.97 76.29
N THR A 15 3.60 -40.65 75.70
CA THR A 15 2.47 -41.60 76.12
C THR A 15 1.88 -41.49 77.46
N PRO A 16 0.60 -42.04 77.77
CA PRO A 16 0.00 -43.21 77.14
C PRO A 16 -1.55 -43.19 76.88
N ARG A 17 -1.94 -44.15 76.07
CA ARG A 17 -3.22 -44.93 75.96
C ARG A 17 -4.47 -44.40 76.62
N ASN A 18 -5.57 -44.19 75.86
CA ASN A 18 -6.83 -44.82 76.15
C ASN A 18 -7.57 -45.15 74.82
N ILE A 19 -8.22 -46.31 74.90
CA ILE A 19 -8.74 -47.17 73.89
C ILE A 19 -10.16 -46.77 73.55
N GLY A 20 -10.52 -46.78 72.31
CA GLY A 20 -11.82 -47.27 71.91
C GLY A 20 -12.89 -46.25 71.53
N ILE A 21 -13.48 -46.42 70.38
CA ILE A 21 -14.78 -45.93 69.94
C ILE A 21 -14.83 -44.46 69.51
N SER A 22 -14.01 -44.07 68.47
CA SER A 22 -14.32 -42.90 67.73
C SER A 22 -13.66 -42.88 66.31
N LYS A 23 -13.27 -44.02 65.74
CA LYS A 23 -12.53 -44.10 64.44
C LYS A 23 -13.45 -44.31 63.20
N ARG A 24 -14.79 -44.52 63.38
CA ARG A 24 -15.68 -44.74 62.25
C ARG A 24 -16.45 -43.50 61.77
N GLN A 25 -16.58 -42.45 62.56
CA GLN A 25 -17.27 -41.21 62.16
C GLN A 25 -16.35 -40.16 61.65
N THR A 26 -15.04 -40.21 61.90
CA THR A 26 -14.03 -39.23 61.43
C THR A 26 -13.50 -39.55 60.03
N VAL A 27 -13.54 -40.81 59.58
CA VAL A 27 -13.11 -41.21 58.24
C VAL A 27 -14.16 -40.81 57.18
N MET A 28 -15.48 -40.88 57.52
CA MET A 28 -16.56 -40.49 56.62
C MET A 28 -16.68 -38.96 56.42
N LYS A 29 -16.27 -38.14 57.40
CA LYS A 29 -16.26 -36.69 57.34
C LYS A 29 -15.00 -36.15 56.59
N LYS A 30 -13.89 -36.88 56.55
CA LYS A 30 -12.65 -36.48 55.90
C LYS A 30 -12.64 -36.80 54.41
N THR A 31 -13.48 -37.73 53.97
CA THR A 31 -13.61 -38.08 52.53
C THR A 31 -14.58 -37.13 51.79
N ILE A 32 -15.47 -36.42 52.51
CA ILE A 32 -16.43 -35.48 51.93
C ILE A 32 -15.87 -34.04 51.83
N THR A 33 -14.85 -33.72 52.66
CA THR A 33 -14.28 -32.36 52.66
C THR A 33 -13.07 -32.17 51.72
N ASP A 34 -12.51 -33.25 51.14
CA ASP A 34 -11.32 -33.14 50.27
C ASP A 34 -11.65 -33.16 48.77
N THR A 35 -12.94 -33.28 48.37
CA THR A 35 -13.38 -33.11 46.99
C THR A 35 -13.60 -31.64 46.57
N GLY A 36 -13.38 -30.68 47.49
CA GLY A 36 -13.60 -29.25 47.26
C GLY A 36 -12.41 -28.44 46.83
N LYS A 37 -11.17 -28.99 46.72
CA LYS A 37 -9.95 -28.20 46.55
C LYS A 37 -9.08 -28.52 45.35
N ASN A 38 -9.56 -29.29 44.37
CA ASN A 38 -8.91 -29.42 43.06
C ASN A 38 -9.76 -28.73 42.00
N ARG A 39 -10.06 -27.42 42.17
CA ARG A 39 -10.28 -26.54 41.04
C ARG A 39 -8.93 -26.35 40.36
N LYS A 40 -8.54 -27.18 39.40
CA LYS A 40 -7.69 -26.70 38.30
C LYS A 40 -8.51 -25.61 37.64
N GLU A 41 -8.24 -24.35 38.00
CA GLU A 41 -8.72 -23.22 37.23
C GLU A 41 -8.26 -23.48 35.81
N VAL A 42 -9.22 -23.58 34.89
CA VAL A 42 -8.92 -23.68 33.46
C VAL A 42 -8.10 -22.44 33.13
N GLY A 43 -6.82 -22.61 32.86
CA GLY A 43 -5.92 -21.49 32.60
C GLY A 43 -6.54 -20.60 31.51
N ILE A 44 -6.33 -19.30 31.60
CA ILE A 44 -6.95 -18.32 30.71
C ILE A 44 -6.79 -18.75 29.24
N PHE A 45 -5.65 -19.31 28.85
CA PHE A 45 -5.37 -19.79 27.48
C PHE A 45 -6.00 -21.14 27.12
N THR A 46 -6.48 -21.92 28.10
CA THR A 46 -7.10 -23.23 27.84
C THR A 46 -8.64 -23.14 27.77
N SER A 47 -9.19 -21.98 28.11
CA SER A 47 -10.63 -21.72 28.03
C SER A 47 -11.12 -21.75 26.57
N ILE A 48 -12.27 -22.40 26.35
CA ILE A 48 -12.96 -22.38 25.02
C ILE A 48 -13.19 -20.96 24.56
N ARG A 49 -13.57 -20.06 25.48
CA ARG A 49 -13.75 -18.64 25.19
C ARG A 49 -12.50 -18.00 24.60
N THR A 50 -11.35 -18.19 25.21
CA THR A 50 -10.07 -17.61 24.74
C THR A 50 -9.63 -18.21 23.41
N LYS A 51 -9.81 -19.54 23.24
CA LYS A 51 -9.48 -20.21 21.97
C LYS A 51 -10.35 -19.70 20.82
N LEU A 52 -11.63 -19.47 21.04
CA LEU A 52 -12.53 -18.89 20.03
C LEU A 52 -12.14 -17.45 19.69
N ILE A 53 -11.87 -16.61 20.70
CA ILE A 53 -11.42 -15.23 20.48
C ILE A 53 -10.10 -15.21 19.68
N LEU A 54 -9.12 -16.03 20.07
CA LEU A 54 -7.86 -16.15 19.34
C LEU A 54 -8.07 -16.65 17.89
N GLY A 55 -8.96 -17.62 17.68
CA GLY A 55 -9.31 -18.10 16.35
C GLY A 55 -9.86 -16.98 15.46
N PHE A 56 -10.75 -16.14 15.99
CA PHE A 56 -11.26 -14.97 15.24
C PHE A 56 -10.20 -13.88 15.06
N MET A 57 -9.28 -13.68 16.01
CA MET A 57 -8.16 -12.75 15.83
C MET A 57 -7.24 -13.16 14.68
N ILE A 58 -7.03 -14.45 14.43
CA ILE A 58 -6.22 -14.92 13.31
C ILE A 58 -6.82 -14.50 11.97
N THR A 59 -8.15 -14.38 11.82
CA THR A 59 -8.79 -13.93 10.58
C THR A 59 -8.54 -12.45 10.27
N ILE A 60 -8.09 -11.66 11.26
CA ILE A 60 -7.73 -10.25 11.07
C ILE A 60 -6.43 -10.13 10.25
N ILE A 61 -5.49 -11.06 10.41
CA ILE A 61 -4.19 -11.01 9.72
C ILE A 61 -4.35 -10.94 8.19
N PRO A 62 -5.10 -11.83 7.52
CA PRO A 62 -5.34 -11.75 6.08
C PRO A 62 -6.02 -10.45 5.66
N ILE A 63 -6.94 -9.92 6.47
CA ILE A 63 -7.64 -8.67 6.16
C ILE A 63 -6.67 -7.49 6.12
N VAL A 64 -5.78 -7.38 7.11
CA VAL A 64 -4.75 -6.33 7.17
C VAL A 64 -3.75 -6.48 6.03
N LEU A 65 -3.31 -7.72 5.75
CA LEU A 65 -2.41 -8.00 4.64
C LEU A 65 -3.05 -7.63 3.29
N LEU A 66 -4.31 -8.01 3.07
CA LEU A 66 -5.03 -7.67 1.85
C LEU A 66 -5.16 -6.15 1.68
N GLY A 67 -5.49 -5.44 2.76
CA GLY A 67 -5.58 -3.97 2.75
C GLY A 67 -4.23 -3.32 2.40
N SER A 68 -3.14 -3.79 2.98
CA SER A 68 -1.79 -3.28 2.70
C SER A 68 -1.35 -3.55 1.26
N ILE A 69 -1.57 -4.77 0.76
CA ILE A 69 -1.23 -5.16 -0.62
C ILE A 69 -2.08 -4.36 -1.61
N SER A 70 -3.38 -4.20 -1.35
CA SER A 70 -4.28 -3.43 -2.21
C SER A 70 -3.87 -1.97 -2.31
N TYR A 71 -3.48 -1.35 -1.18
CA TYR A 71 -2.98 0.02 -1.16
C TYR A 71 -1.68 0.16 -1.99
N ASN A 72 -0.70 -0.72 -1.77
CA ASN A 72 0.56 -0.68 -2.51
C ASN A 72 0.35 -0.90 -4.01
N ASN A 73 -0.51 -1.83 -4.39
CA ASN A 73 -0.83 -2.08 -5.80
C ASN A 73 -1.54 -0.87 -6.43
N ALA A 74 -2.48 -0.25 -5.72
CA ALA A 74 -3.16 0.95 -6.19
C ALA A 74 -2.18 2.12 -6.37
N TYR A 75 -1.30 2.36 -5.38
CA TYR A 75 -0.26 3.38 -5.47
C TYR A 75 0.66 3.17 -6.69
N ASN A 76 1.20 1.97 -6.87
CA ASN A 76 2.07 1.65 -8.00
C ASN A 76 1.33 1.79 -9.34
N SER A 77 0.09 1.32 -9.43
CA SER A 77 -0.72 1.45 -10.65
C SER A 77 -1.01 2.91 -11.01
N ILE A 78 -1.31 3.77 -10.03
CA ILE A 78 -1.54 5.21 -10.24
C ILE A 78 -0.23 5.86 -10.69
N LYS A 79 0.87 5.57 -10.00
CA LYS A 79 2.20 6.08 -10.36
C LYS A 79 2.58 5.71 -11.80
N ASP A 80 2.45 4.43 -12.18
CA ASP A 80 2.80 3.96 -13.53
C ASP A 80 1.88 4.58 -14.59
N ALA A 81 0.58 4.67 -14.32
CA ALA A 81 -0.37 5.30 -15.23
C ALA A 81 -0.07 6.80 -15.42
N ALA A 82 0.19 7.53 -14.32
CA ALA A 82 0.54 8.93 -14.38
C ALA A 82 1.88 9.16 -15.07
N THR A 83 2.89 8.31 -14.80
CA THR A 83 4.19 8.35 -15.48
C THR A 83 4.02 8.21 -16.99
N ASN A 84 3.28 7.20 -17.43
CA ASN A 84 3.05 6.97 -18.85
C ASN A 84 2.26 8.12 -19.48
N ALA A 85 1.21 8.62 -18.83
CA ALA A 85 0.42 9.73 -19.34
C ALA A 85 1.26 11.02 -19.48
N SER A 86 2.04 11.36 -18.44
CA SER A 86 2.92 12.54 -18.47
C SER A 86 4.01 12.40 -19.52
N PHE A 87 4.58 11.20 -19.68
CA PHE A 87 5.61 10.95 -20.67
C PHE A 87 5.09 11.03 -22.12
N GLU A 88 3.90 10.48 -22.39
CA GLU A 88 3.25 10.62 -23.70
C GLU A 88 2.86 12.09 -23.99
N THR A 89 2.45 12.83 -22.96
CA THR A 89 2.21 14.28 -23.08
C THR A 89 3.51 15.00 -23.43
N LEU A 90 4.63 14.71 -22.75
CA LEU A 90 5.93 15.30 -23.04
C LEU A 90 6.37 15.01 -24.49
N LYS A 91 6.17 13.78 -24.98
CA LYS A 91 6.46 13.42 -26.38
C LYS A 91 5.60 14.20 -27.36
N GLN A 92 4.33 14.43 -27.03
CA GLN A 92 3.46 15.22 -27.88
C GLN A 92 3.91 16.67 -27.95
N ILE A 93 4.33 17.25 -26.83
CA ILE A 93 4.95 18.58 -26.78
C ILE A 93 6.20 18.61 -27.66
N ASN A 94 7.08 17.63 -27.47
CA ASN A 94 8.30 17.50 -28.24
C ASN A 94 8.02 17.53 -29.74
N LYS A 95 7.06 16.74 -30.23
CA LYS A 95 6.65 16.72 -31.65
C LYS A 95 6.15 18.08 -32.14
N ASN A 96 5.39 18.79 -31.31
CA ASN A 96 4.92 20.14 -31.65
C ASN A 96 6.09 21.11 -31.78
N ILE A 97 7.06 21.05 -30.84
CA ILE A 97 8.27 21.85 -30.88
C ILE A 97 9.09 21.50 -32.14
N GLU A 98 9.35 20.21 -32.39
CA GLU A 98 10.06 19.71 -33.57
C GLU A 98 9.46 20.23 -34.88
N SER A 99 8.12 20.10 -35.01
CA SER A 99 7.42 20.59 -36.23
C SER A 99 7.53 22.11 -36.40
N THR A 100 7.43 22.84 -35.28
CA THR A 100 7.50 24.29 -35.30
C THR A 100 8.93 24.80 -35.58
N LEU A 101 9.95 24.21 -34.95
CA LEU A 101 11.34 24.55 -35.25
C LEU A 101 11.71 24.22 -36.69
N SER A 102 11.25 23.06 -37.20
CA SER A 102 11.45 22.70 -38.63
C SER A 102 10.88 23.75 -39.57
N LYS A 103 9.75 24.37 -39.26
CA LYS A 103 9.19 25.47 -40.06
C LYS A 103 10.13 26.67 -40.12
N TYR A 104 10.78 27.06 -39.04
CA TYR A 104 11.74 28.17 -39.03
C TYR A 104 13.04 27.83 -39.74
N GLU A 105 13.50 26.58 -39.66
CA GLU A 105 14.60 26.08 -40.45
C GLU A 105 14.29 26.14 -41.95
N GLU A 106 13.07 25.81 -42.35
CA GLU A 106 12.56 25.95 -43.70
C GLU A 106 12.55 27.42 -44.16
N ILE A 107 11.99 28.32 -43.31
CA ILE A 107 12.00 29.78 -43.59
C ILE A 107 13.44 30.26 -43.77
N SER A 108 14.37 29.87 -42.93
CA SER A 108 15.75 30.25 -43.04
C SER A 108 16.39 29.72 -44.35
N THR A 109 15.96 28.54 -44.79
CA THR A 109 16.37 27.96 -46.07
C THR A 109 15.81 28.75 -47.24
N GLN A 110 14.53 29.13 -47.20
CA GLN A 110 13.88 29.95 -48.23
C GLN A 110 14.54 31.32 -48.35
N ILE A 111 14.93 31.95 -47.23
CA ILE A 111 15.67 33.20 -47.23
C ILE A 111 17.02 33.03 -47.91
N MET A 112 17.81 32.01 -47.53
CA MET A 112 19.12 31.73 -48.08
C MET A 112 19.07 31.50 -49.60
N TYR A 113 18.09 30.76 -50.11
CA TYR A 113 17.94 30.46 -51.53
C TYR A 113 17.09 31.50 -52.31
N ASN A 114 16.73 32.62 -51.65
CA ASN A 114 15.95 33.65 -52.31
C ASN A 114 16.76 34.27 -53.49
N GLY A 115 16.14 34.36 -54.66
CA GLY A 115 16.78 34.84 -55.87
C GLY A 115 17.30 36.29 -55.78
N ILE A 116 16.66 37.18 -55.01
CA ILE A 116 17.08 38.55 -54.77
C ILE A 116 18.42 38.56 -53.99
N LEU A 117 18.45 37.81 -52.89
CA LEU A 117 19.65 37.68 -52.05
C LEU A 117 20.81 36.99 -52.81
N GLN A 118 20.51 35.95 -53.59
CA GLN A 118 21.52 35.26 -54.40
C GLN A 118 22.06 36.16 -55.53
N ASN A 119 21.22 36.97 -56.17
CA ASN A 119 21.65 37.96 -57.13
C ASN A 119 22.53 39.06 -56.49
N TYR A 120 22.19 39.46 -55.24
CA TYR A 120 23.07 40.40 -54.52
C TYR A 120 24.47 39.80 -54.30
N PHE A 121 24.58 38.52 -53.90
CA PHE A 121 25.90 37.86 -53.76
C PHE A 121 26.68 37.75 -55.05
N THR A 122 25.99 37.48 -56.15
CA THR A 122 26.65 37.33 -57.47
C THR A 122 27.11 38.65 -58.02
N LYS A 123 26.39 39.75 -57.79
CA LYS A 123 26.66 41.07 -58.30
C LYS A 123 27.56 41.94 -57.42
N LYS A 124 27.87 41.42 -56.22
CA LYS A 124 28.66 42.13 -55.25
C LYS A 124 30.05 42.40 -55.70
N SER A 125 30.47 43.68 -55.63
CA SER A 125 31.79 44.15 -55.88
C SER A 125 32.71 43.95 -54.67
N ASP A 126 34.00 43.82 -54.87
CA ASP A 126 35.03 43.81 -53.82
C ASP A 126 35.29 45.20 -53.24
N SER A 127 34.63 46.24 -53.73
CA SER A 127 34.74 47.64 -53.26
C SER A 127 33.85 47.83 -52.00
N ASP A 128 34.29 48.69 -51.05
CA ASP A 128 33.53 49.12 -49.93
C ASP A 128 32.28 49.94 -50.29
N ASP A 129 32.30 50.60 -51.43
CA ASP A 129 31.21 51.37 -52.01
C ASP A 129 30.33 50.47 -52.88
N MET A 130 28.99 50.47 -52.60
CA MET A 130 28.03 49.75 -53.45
C MET A 130 27.84 50.37 -54.77
N THR A 131 27.81 49.55 -55.81
CA THR A 131 27.32 49.96 -57.13
C THR A 131 25.82 50.25 -57.08
N PRO A 132 25.25 51.03 -58.02
CA PRO A 132 23.80 51.26 -58.05
C PRO A 132 22.96 49.94 -58.09
N GLU A 133 23.43 48.93 -58.79
CA GLU A 133 22.79 47.62 -58.94
C GLU A 133 22.85 46.85 -57.62
N GLU A 134 23.98 46.86 -56.91
CA GLU A 134 24.09 46.26 -55.54
C GLU A 134 23.20 46.96 -54.55
N SER A 135 23.12 48.30 -54.56
CA SER A 135 22.26 49.07 -53.68
C SER A 135 20.76 48.75 -53.90
N GLU A 136 20.36 48.59 -55.17
CA GLU A 136 18.98 48.17 -55.50
C GLU A 136 18.67 46.76 -54.98
N LEU A 137 19.57 45.80 -55.19
CA LEU A 137 19.43 44.43 -54.70
C LEU A 137 19.44 44.35 -53.16
N PHE A 138 20.28 45.18 -52.52
CA PHE A 138 20.30 45.30 -51.07
C PHE A 138 18.96 45.81 -50.52
N GLN A 139 18.39 46.88 -51.08
CA GLN A 139 17.08 47.43 -50.69
C GLN A 139 15.94 46.42 -50.94
N LYS A 140 15.98 45.68 -52.03
CA LYS A 140 15.03 44.62 -52.33
C LYS A 140 15.14 43.49 -51.34
N THR A 141 16.34 43.10 -50.90
CA THR A 141 16.57 42.09 -49.85
C THR A 141 16.03 42.58 -48.51
N GLU A 142 16.28 43.84 -48.16
CA GLU A 142 15.72 44.43 -46.94
C GLU A 142 14.19 44.40 -46.93
N SER A 143 13.55 44.78 -48.03
CA SER A 143 12.09 44.74 -48.18
C SER A 143 11.55 43.32 -48.02
N PHE A 144 12.18 42.37 -48.66
CA PHE A 144 11.85 40.94 -48.57
C PHE A 144 11.97 40.41 -47.14
N ILE A 145 13.03 40.76 -46.39
CA ILE A 145 13.15 40.37 -44.97
C ILE A 145 12.03 41.00 -44.12
N LYS A 146 11.65 42.25 -44.36
CA LYS A 146 10.53 42.91 -43.70
C LYS A 146 9.19 42.21 -43.95
N GLU A 147 8.96 41.69 -45.17
CA GLU A 147 7.78 40.89 -45.51
C GLU A 147 7.73 39.59 -44.71
N TYR A 148 8.84 38.85 -44.59
CA TYR A 148 8.93 37.65 -43.77
C TYR A 148 8.64 37.92 -42.29
N LEU A 149 9.19 39.00 -41.74
CA LEU A 149 8.90 39.42 -40.37
C LEU A 149 7.43 39.72 -40.16
N SER A 150 6.83 40.45 -41.12
CA SER A 150 5.40 40.80 -41.03
C SER A 150 4.47 39.59 -41.17
N ALA A 151 4.87 38.59 -41.96
CA ALA A 151 4.11 37.37 -42.19
C ALA A 151 4.23 36.35 -41.04
N ASN A 152 5.25 36.45 -40.17
CA ASN A 152 5.55 35.48 -39.13
C ASN A 152 5.60 36.16 -37.77
N SER A 153 4.45 36.21 -37.10
CA SER A 153 4.27 36.93 -35.82
C SER A 153 5.14 36.42 -34.67
N SER A 154 5.66 35.18 -34.71
CA SER A 154 6.51 34.61 -33.67
C SER A 154 7.99 34.93 -33.87
N ILE A 155 8.38 35.52 -35.00
CA ILE A 155 9.76 35.98 -35.24
C ILE A 155 9.92 37.34 -34.55
N ALA A 156 10.95 37.47 -33.72
CA ALA A 156 11.33 38.73 -33.08
C ALA A 156 12.25 39.57 -34.01
N SER A 157 13.23 38.93 -34.59
CA SER A 157 14.16 39.58 -35.52
C SER A 157 14.73 38.59 -36.54
N ILE A 158 15.09 39.13 -37.71
CA ILE A 158 15.95 38.48 -38.71
C ILE A 158 17.08 39.45 -38.97
N THR A 159 18.31 39.03 -38.71
CA THR A 159 19.52 39.81 -38.96
C THR A 159 20.42 39.07 -39.93
N LEU A 160 20.72 39.70 -41.02
CA LEU A 160 21.71 39.23 -42.00
C LEU A 160 22.98 40.07 -41.84
N PHE A 161 24.06 39.46 -41.38
CA PHE A 161 25.42 40.03 -41.39
C PHE A 161 26.06 39.65 -42.70
N LEU A 162 26.27 40.63 -43.57
CA LEU A 162 26.81 40.43 -44.92
C LEU A 162 28.26 40.88 -44.96
N GLU A 163 28.98 40.56 -46.01
CA GLU A 163 30.37 41.03 -46.21
C GLU A 163 30.44 42.55 -46.36
N ASN A 164 31.64 43.12 -46.23
CA ASN A 164 31.92 44.55 -46.37
C ASN A 164 31.12 45.45 -45.46
N ASN A 165 30.99 45.03 -44.19
CA ASN A 165 30.39 45.86 -43.18
C ASN A 165 28.90 46.20 -43.42
N LYS A 166 28.19 45.34 -44.16
CA LYS A 166 26.78 45.50 -44.47
C LYS A 166 25.94 44.55 -43.62
N PHE A 167 24.80 45.02 -43.15
CA PHE A 167 23.82 44.19 -42.46
C PHE A 167 22.40 44.62 -42.82
N ILE A 168 21.48 43.68 -42.71
CA ILE A 168 20.04 43.89 -42.83
C ILE A 168 19.41 43.39 -41.54
N SER A 169 18.73 44.27 -40.80
CA SER A 169 18.09 43.92 -39.54
C SER A 169 16.90 44.83 -39.26
N ASN A 170 15.94 44.33 -38.49
CA ASN A 170 14.90 45.15 -37.88
C ASN A 170 15.33 45.69 -36.48
N LYS A 171 16.50 45.29 -35.98
CA LYS A 171 17.14 45.82 -34.77
C LYS A 171 18.24 46.82 -35.16
N ALA A 172 18.54 47.75 -34.25
CA ALA A 172 19.70 48.61 -34.38
C ALA A 172 20.97 47.80 -34.14
N ILE A 173 21.79 47.63 -35.14
CA ILE A 173 23.08 46.92 -35.08
C ILE A 173 24.18 47.97 -35.09
N THR A 174 25.11 47.92 -34.14
CA THR A 174 26.28 48.74 -34.07
C THR A 174 27.44 48.14 -34.87
N GLN A 175 28.44 48.96 -35.18
CA GLN A 175 29.67 48.46 -35.85
C GLN A 175 30.38 47.42 -34.96
N GLU A 176 30.43 47.65 -33.63
CA GLU A 176 31.05 46.73 -32.72
C GLU A 176 30.29 45.39 -32.68
N ALA A 177 28.94 45.40 -32.73
CA ALA A 177 28.12 44.20 -32.83
C ALA A 177 28.43 43.40 -34.08
N TYR A 178 28.56 44.07 -35.24
CA TYR A 178 28.90 43.42 -36.48
C TYR A 178 30.29 42.74 -36.42
N GLU A 179 31.32 43.45 -35.93
CA GLU A 179 32.67 42.92 -35.79
C GLU A 179 32.73 41.78 -34.77
N SER A 180 32.01 41.89 -33.67
CA SER A 180 31.92 40.86 -32.65
C SER A 180 31.35 39.55 -33.25
N ILE A 181 30.27 39.62 -34.02
CA ILE A 181 29.64 38.44 -34.64
C ILE A 181 30.56 37.79 -35.67
N LEU A 182 31.25 38.55 -36.50
CA LEU A 182 32.18 37.97 -37.51
C LEU A 182 33.33 37.19 -36.88
N ASN A 183 33.75 37.59 -35.67
CA ASN A 183 34.81 36.93 -34.90
C ASN A 183 34.28 35.94 -33.84
N SER A 184 32.99 35.72 -33.79
CA SER A 184 32.33 34.90 -32.79
C SER A 184 32.49 33.40 -32.99
N THR A 185 32.19 32.66 -31.95
CA THR A 185 32.04 31.20 -31.99
C THR A 185 30.89 30.78 -32.92
N LEU A 186 29.83 31.60 -33.01
CA LEU A 186 28.68 31.37 -33.88
C LEU A 186 29.07 31.36 -35.36
N MET A 187 29.90 32.36 -35.80
CA MET A 187 30.41 32.40 -37.17
C MET A 187 31.30 31.19 -37.46
N SER A 188 32.14 30.79 -36.50
CA SER A 188 33.02 29.62 -36.66
C SER A 188 32.22 28.35 -36.83
N SER A 189 31.21 28.12 -35.98
CA SER A 189 30.29 26.98 -36.05
C SER A 189 29.47 26.99 -37.36
N ALA A 190 28.99 28.17 -37.77
CA ALA A 190 28.24 28.31 -39.01
C ALA A 190 29.09 27.95 -40.25
N LYS A 191 30.38 28.34 -40.27
CA LYS A 191 31.32 27.96 -41.32
C LYS A 191 31.56 26.46 -41.35
N GLU A 192 31.72 25.80 -40.19
CA GLU A 192 31.90 24.37 -40.10
C GLU A 192 30.69 23.61 -40.65
N LEU A 193 29.48 24.07 -40.32
CA LEU A 193 28.21 23.49 -40.75
C LEU A 193 27.86 23.79 -42.21
N ASN A 194 28.57 24.70 -42.84
CA ASN A 194 28.52 25.00 -44.28
C ASN A 194 27.09 25.13 -44.83
N GLY A 195 26.32 26.10 -44.32
CA GLY A 195 24.95 26.41 -44.74
C GLY A 195 23.85 25.58 -44.10
N LYS A 196 24.18 24.60 -43.25
CA LYS A 196 23.19 24.01 -42.34
C LYS A 196 22.89 24.98 -41.22
N SER A 197 21.66 25.02 -40.80
CA SER A 197 21.25 25.78 -39.63
C SER A 197 21.54 25.02 -38.31
N PHE A 198 21.74 25.78 -37.25
CA PHE A 198 21.79 25.26 -35.90
C PHE A 198 21.08 26.22 -34.94
N TRP A 199 20.68 25.69 -33.79
CA TRP A 199 19.97 26.45 -32.81
C TRP A 199 20.86 26.78 -31.61
N VAL A 200 20.66 27.98 -31.01
CA VAL A 200 21.36 28.43 -29.81
C VAL A 200 20.35 29.04 -28.83
N GLY A 201 20.67 28.96 -27.58
CA GLY A 201 19.87 29.59 -26.51
C GLY A 201 20.15 31.09 -26.44
N ARG A 202 21.43 31.47 -26.51
CA ARG A 202 21.90 32.86 -26.44
C ARG A 202 22.93 33.15 -27.50
N HIS A 203 23.04 34.40 -27.87
CA HIS A 203 24.11 34.93 -28.67
C HIS A 203 24.74 36.15 -27.99
N ASP A 204 25.41 35.89 -26.86
CA ASP A 204 25.94 36.89 -25.95
C ASP A 204 26.89 37.86 -26.67
N GLU A 205 27.65 37.40 -27.70
CA GLU A 205 28.52 38.23 -28.49
C GLU A 205 27.78 39.33 -29.26
N LEU A 206 26.49 39.13 -29.56
CA LEU A 206 25.65 40.14 -30.19
C LEU A 206 24.89 40.94 -29.09
N ASP A 207 24.36 40.27 -28.10
CA ASP A 207 23.49 40.87 -27.06
C ASP A 207 24.18 41.98 -26.26
N GLN A 208 25.50 41.80 -25.98
CA GLN A 208 26.33 42.81 -25.26
C GLN A 208 26.46 44.13 -25.99
N HIS A 209 26.29 44.13 -27.30
CA HIS A 209 26.43 45.31 -28.19
C HIS A 209 25.08 45.87 -28.63
N LEU A 210 23.95 45.33 -28.16
CA LEU A 210 22.63 45.85 -28.46
C LEU A 210 22.26 46.95 -27.45
N PRO A 211 21.51 48.02 -27.85
CA PRO A 211 21.24 49.18 -26.98
C PRO A 211 20.51 48.86 -25.68
N ASP A 212 19.72 47.78 -25.64
CA ASP A 212 18.83 47.46 -24.49
C ASP A 212 19.40 46.39 -23.56
N ASN A 213 20.58 45.80 -23.85
CA ASN A 213 21.20 44.70 -23.09
C ASN A 213 20.19 43.60 -22.59
N LYS A 214 18.99 43.54 -23.18
CA LYS A 214 17.96 42.58 -22.83
C LYS A 214 17.81 41.52 -23.91
N THR A 215 17.92 40.29 -23.50
CA THR A 215 17.54 39.13 -24.29
C THR A 215 16.04 39.19 -24.56
N SER A 216 15.61 39.74 -25.67
CA SER A 216 14.20 39.87 -26.08
C SER A 216 13.73 38.70 -26.98
N TYR A 217 14.40 37.58 -26.86
CA TYR A 217 14.09 36.35 -27.64
C TYR A 217 14.20 35.10 -26.74
N SER A 218 13.51 34.05 -27.14
CA SER A 218 13.57 32.75 -26.45
C SER A 218 14.62 31.82 -27.07
N LEU A 219 14.63 31.70 -28.39
CA LEU A 219 15.49 30.80 -29.17
C LEU A 219 16.00 31.52 -30.37
N SER A 220 17.20 31.14 -30.83
CA SER A 220 17.81 31.72 -32.06
C SER A 220 18.27 30.63 -33.00
N LEU A 221 17.94 30.80 -34.30
CA LEU A 221 18.42 29.98 -35.40
C LEU A 221 19.56 30.72 -36.10
N VAL A 222 20.67 30.06 -36.23
CA VAL A 222 21.88 30.59 -36.88
C VAL A 222 22.17 29.79 -38.14
N ARG A 223 22.50 30.48 -39.22
CA ARG A 223 22.85 29.87 -40.52
C ARG A 223 23.89 30.68 -41.30
N LEU A 224 24.89 29.99 -41.85
CA LEU A 224 25.78 30.60 -42.82
C LEU A 224 25.01 30.85 -44.11
N LEU A 225 25.05 32.09 -44.62
CA LEU A 225 24.54 32.44 -45.92
C LEU A 225 25.59 32.06 -46.98
N ILE A 226 25.18 31.30 -47.98
CA ILE A 226 26.04 30.77 -49.01
C ILE A 226 25.62 31.34 -50.40
N ASP A 227 26.58 31.80 -51.19
CA ASP A 227 26.39 32.01 -52.61
C ASP A 227 26.25 30.63 -53.29
N THR A 228 25.08 30.35 -53.80
CA THR A 228 24.76 29.05 -54.42
C THR A 228 25.49 28.80 -55.73
N SER A 229 26.02 29.84 -56.34
CA SER A 229 26.83 29.74 -57.62
C SER A 229 28.27 29.33 -57.36
N THR A 230 28.85 29.78 -56.25
CA THR A 230 30.27 29.54 -55.93
C THR A 230 30.48 28.58 -54.76
N GLY A 231 29.45 28.37 -53.93
CA GLY A 231 29.54 27.61 -52.67
C GLY A 231 30.23 28.37 -51.55
N ASN A 232 30.60 29.62 -51.73
CA ASN A 232 31.30 30.41 -50.72
C ASN A 232 30.34 31.00 -49.70
N GLY A 233 30.77 31.05 -48.43
CA GLY A 233 30.06 31.76 -47.38
C GLY A 233 30.09 33.26 -47.62
N ARG A 234 28.95 33.93 -47.60
CA ARG A 234 28.77 35.37 -47.88
C ARG A 234 28.23 36.16 -46.67
N GLY A 235 28.00 35.49 -45.56
CA GLY A 235 27.48 36.15 -44.36
C GLY A 235 26.85 35.18 -43.36
N LEU A 236 26.27 35.74 -42.33
CA LEU A 236 25.57 34.97 -41.25
C LEU A 236 24.15 35.49 -41.13
N MET A 237 23.20 34.60 -41.01
CA MET A 237 21.82 34.90 -40.63
C MET A 237 21.57 34.47 -39.22
N ILE A 238 20.97 35.36 -38.41
CA ILE A 238 20.42 35.06 -37.10
C ILE A 238 18.91 35.35 -37.14
N LEU A 239 18.10 34.36 -36.81
CA LEU A 239 16.65 34.47 -36.73
C LEU A 239 16.22 34.21 -35.27
N ASP A 240 15.73 35.24 -34.61
CA ASP A 240 15.31 35.21 -33.21
C ASP A 240 13.81 34.96 -33.12
N LEU A 241 13.41 34.03 -32.27
CA LEU A 241 12.00 33.81 -31.91
C LEU A 241 11.65 34.62 -30.69
N LYS A 242 10.41 35.16 -30.61
CA LYS A 242 9.95 36.02 -29.53
C LYS A 242 10.09 35.36 -28.19
N GLU A 243 10.26 36.13 -27.14
CA GLU A 243 10.37 35.69 -25.75
C GLU A 243 9.20 34.77 -25.32
N ASN A 244 7.97 35.12 -25.67
CA ASN A 244 6.76 34.34 -25.36
C ASN A 244 6.52 33.15 -26.32
N PHE A 245 7.46 32.86 -27.22
CA PHE A 245 7.30 31.75 -28.16
C PHE A 245 7.16 30.41 -27.49
N VAL A 246 8.06 30.10 -26.55
CA VAL A 246 8.03 28.84 -25.79
C VAL A 246 6.76 28.75 -24.93
N GLU A 247 6.37 29.86 -24.25
CA GLU A 247 5.10 29.93 -23.52
C GLU A 247 3.90 29.57 -24.40
N SER A 248 3.86 30.16 -25.60
CA SER A 248 2.74 29.92 -26.55
C SER A 248 2.62 28.46 -26.99
N MET A 249 3.72 27.71 -26.97
CA MET A 249 3.77 26.29 -27.29
C MET A 249 3.36 25.40 -26.13
N LEU A 250 3.62 25.85 -24.91
CA LEU A 250 3.33 25.12 -23.66
C LEU A 250 1.92 25.42 -23.12
N LYS A 251 1.24 26.43 -23.67
CA LYS A 251 -0.08 26.85 -23.20
C LYS A 251 -1.13 25.74 -23.35
N GLY A 252 -1.83 25.45 -22.26
CA GLY A 252 -2.91 24.43 -22.22
C GLY A 252 -2.40 22.99 -22.02
N ILE A 253 -1.13 22.81 -21.74
CA ILE A 253 -0.56 21.51 -21.39
C ILE A 253 -0.72 21.27 -19.91
N ASN A 254 -1.15 20.06 -19.54
CA ASN A 254 -1.32 19.65 -18.17
C ASN A 254 -0.48 18.40 -17.91
N LEU A 255 0.60 18.53 -17.12
CA LEU A 255 1.38 17.42 -16.58
C LEU A 255 1.02 17.08 -15.14
N GLY A 256 0.05 17.80 -14.56
CA GLY A 256 -0.34 17.76 -13.15
C GLY A 256 -0.06 19.08 -12.44
N GLU A 257 -0.65 19.26 -11.27
CA GLU A 257 -0.48 20.47 -10.45
C GLU A 257 0.98 20.67 -10.08
N ASN A 258 1.42 21.94 -10.11
CA ASN A 258 2.78 22.33 -9.77
C ASN A 258 3.90 21.63 -10.57
N SER A 259 3.56 21.08 -11.73
CA SER A 259 4.57 20.53 -12.64
C SER A 259 5.33 21.65 -13.35
N GLU A 260 6.59 21.40 -13.66
CA GLU A 260 7.46 22.35 -14.35
C GLU A 260 7.90 21.77 -15.71
N LEU A 261 8.02 22.64 -16.69
CA LEU A 261 8.55 22.32 -18.02
C LEU A 261 9.76 23.21 -18.29
N HIS A 262 10.88 22.59 -18.60
CA HIS A 262 12.14 23.22 -18.89
C HIS A 262 12.56 22.93 -20.32
N LEU A 263 12.90 23.95 -21.07
CA LEU A 263 13.54 23.85 -22.37
C LEU A 263 14.98 24.31 -22.26
N ILE A 264 15.91 23.37 -22.32
CA ILE A 264 17.33 23.60 -22.09
C ILE A 264 18.07 23.51 -23.41
N SER A 265 18.83 24.54 -23.74
CA SER A 265 19.68 24.60 -24.95
C SER A 265 21.04 23.95 -24.70
N SER A 266 21.80 23.75 -25.79
CA SER A 266 23.19 23.24 -25.75
C SER A 266 24.17 24.16 -25.04
N ASP A 267 23.88 25.45 -24.99
CA ASP A 267 24.62 26.50 -24.27
C ASP A 267 24.05 26.73 -22.84
N GLU A 268 23.31 25.75 -22.31
CA GLU A 268 22.78 25.67 -20.92
C GLU A 268 21.82 26.81 -20.56
N ARG A 269 21.20 27.49 -21.53
CA ARG A 269 20.06 28.36 -21.26
C ARG A 269 18.85 27.50 -20.91
N ASP A 270 18.31 27.71 -19.73
CA ASP A 270 17.12 27.05 -19.21
C ASP A 270 15.93 28.01 -19.25
N ILE A 271 14.90 27.68 -20.02
CA ILE A 271 13.63 28.43 -20.10
C ILE A 271 12.57 27.54 -19.44
N ALA A 272 12.10 27.95 -18.27
CA ALA A 272 11.23 27.12 -17.46
C ALA A 272 9.85 27.78 -17.24
N TYR A 273 8.82 26.94 -17.25
CA TYR A 273 7.43 27.33 -16.97
C TYR A 273 6.83 26.38 -15.95
N LYS A 274 6.19 26.96 -14.93
CA LYS A 274 5.39 26.23 -13.96
C LYS A 274 3.94 26.17 -14.44
N ILE A 275 3.35 24.99 -14.34
CA ILE A 275 1.95 24.77 -14.65
C ILE A 275 1.14 24.95 -13.36
N THR A 276 0.26 25.95 -13.34
CA THR A 276 -0.60 26.25 -12.21
C THR A 276 -1.84 25.36 -12.20
N ASP A 277 -2.54 25.33 -11.07
CA ASP A 277 -3.79 24.57 -10.86
C ASP A 277 -4.90 24.97 -11.86
N GLU A 278 -4.85 26.19 -12.38
CA GLU A 278 -5.80 26.72 -13.37
C GLU A 278 -5.42 26.34 -14.82
N GLY A 279 -4.32 25.60 -15.00
CA GLY A 279 -3.80 25.24 -16.34
C GLY A 279 -3.17 26.41 -17.08
N THR A 280 -2.80 27.48 -16.36
CA THR A 280 -1.99 28.58 -16.88
C THR A 280 -0.51 28.27 -16.64
N SER A 281 0.36 28.80 -17.51
CA SER A 281 1.81 28.67 -17.35
C SER A 281 2.39 29.99 -16.88
N GLU A 282 3.26 29.92 -15.87
CA GLU A 282 4.03 31.07 -15.38
C GLU A 282 5.51 30.83 -15.65
N LEU A 283 6.20 31.90 -16.13
CA LEU A 283 7.66 31.84 -16.34
C LEU A 283 8.34 31.71 -14.97
N ILE A 284 9.23 30.75 -14.86
CA ILE A 284 10.09 30.57 -13.70
C ILE A 284 11.38 31.34 -13.94
N ASP A 285 11.80 32.13 -12.95
CA ASP A 285 13.14 32.69 -12.94
C ASP A 285 14.15 31.60 -12.60
N THR A 286 14.93 31.21 -13.62
CA THR A 286 15.94 30.15 -13.51
C THR A 286 17.33 30.67 -13.19
N ASP A 287 17.51 32.01 -13.08
CA ASP A 287 18.86 32.60 -12.97
C ASP A 287 19.50 32.36 -11.59
N ASP A 288 18.72 32.19 -10.49
CA ASP A 288 19.29 32.11 -9.14
C ASP A 288 19.10 30.79 -8.36
N LYS A 289 18.03 30.04 -8.55
CA LYS A 289 17.74 28.86 -7.70
C LYS A 289 17.03 27.68 -8.37
N ASN A 290 16.42 27.90 -9.52
CA ASN A 290 15.55 26.90 -10.15
C ASN A 290 16.19 26.29 -11.41
N LYS A 291 17.50 26.40 -11.54
CA LYS A 291 18.25 25.95 -12.73
C LYS A 291 18.51 24.46 -12.65
N ILE A 292 17.93 23.70 -13.57
CA ILE A 292 18.15 22.26 -13.64
C ILE A 292 19.61 21.91 -13.98
N THR A 293 20.28 22.74 -14.77
CA THR A 293 21.65 22.49 -15.22
C THR A 293 22.66 22.38 -14.08
N ASP A 294 22.35 22.94 -12.91
CA ASP A 294 23.22 22.89 -11.73
C ASP A 294 22.97 21.64 -10.86
N THR A 295 22.01 20.79 -11.26
CA THR A 295 21.67 19.60 -10.49
C THR A 295 22.52 18.38 -10.87
N MET A 296 22.69 17.46 -9.90
CA MET A 296 23.41 16.20 -10.16
C MET A 296 22.74 15.33 -11.23
N PHE A 297 21.41 15.39 -11.32
CA PHE A 297 20.67 14.58 -12.29
C PHE A 297 20.76 15.12 -13.72
N TYR A 298 21.17 16.37 -13.92
CA TYR A 298 21.31 16.94 -15.26
C TYR A 298 22.31 16.15 -16.12
N SER A 299 23.39 15.66 -15.53
CA SER A 299 24.34 14.79 -16.23
C SER A 299 23.71 13.46 -16.71
N ARG A 300 22.67 12.97 -16.04
CA ARG A 300 21.92 11.79 -16.50
C ARG A 300 21.04 12.11 -17.71
N ILE A 301 20.51 13.33 -17.76
CA ILE A 301 19.70 13.81 -18.89
C ILE A 301 20.59 14.00 -20.13
N THR A 302 21.70 14.71 -19.99
CA THR A 302 22.61 15.02 -21.12
C THR A 302 23.37 13.79 -21.59
N GLY A 303 23.67 12.84 -20.72
CA GLY A 303 24.30 11.56 -21.07
C GLY A 303 23.36 10.53 -21.70
N ALA A 304 22.03 10.74 -21.61
CA ALA A 304 21.05 9.81 -22.17
C ALA A 304 20.92 10.02 -23.69
N GLN A 305 20.99 8.92 -24.43
CA GLN A 305 20.79 8.95 -25.91
C GLN A 305 19.30 8.93 -26.29
N GLU A 306 18.43 8.50 -25.39
CA GLU A 306 17.00 8.31 -25.63
C GLU A 306 16.16 9.06 -24.57
N ALA A 307 14.91 9.33 -24.92
CA ALA A 307 13.94 9.88 -24.01
C ALA A 307 13.70 8.92 -22.83
N GLY A 308 13.56 9.45 -21.62
CA GLY A 308 13.46 8.64 -20.43
C GLY A 308 12.72 9.30 -19.29
N THR A 309 12.53 8.51 -18.23
CA THR A 309 11.95 8.98 -16.97
C THR A 309 12.65 8.33 -15.79
N PHE A 310 12.82 9.09 -14.71
CA PHE A 310 13.36 8.63 -13.44
C PHE A 310 12.86 9.53 -12.30
N ILE A 311 13.06 9.10 -11.06
CA ILE A 311 12.73 9.90 -9.88
C ILE A 311 14.01 10.44 -9.27
N ASP A 312 14.00 11.73 -8.93
CA ASP A 312 15.09 12.39 -8.22
C ASP A 312 14.57 13.58 -7.41
N THR A 313 15.42 14.21 -6.60
CA THR A 313 15.07 15.34 -5.74
C THR A 313 15.51 16.65 -6.39
N PHE A 314 14.61 17.63 -6.39
CA PHE A 314 14.85 18.99 -6.83
C PHE A 314 14.21 19.97 -5.83
N ASN A 315 14.95 20.97 -5.36
CA ASN A 315 14.48 21.95 -4.35
C ASN A 315 13.83 21.28 -3.10
N ASP A 316 14.48 20.24 -2.57
CA ASP A 316 14.01 19.47 -1.39
C ASP A 316 12.68 18.70 -1.59
N GLU A 317 12.17 18.63 -2.80
CA GLU A 317 10.98 17.85 -3.15
C GLU A 317 11.34 16.72 -4.13
N GLU A 318 10.58 15.62 -4.06
CA GLU A 318 10.76 14.47 -4.93
C GLU A 318 9.93 14.63 -6.20
N TYR A 319 10.60 14.62 -7.35
CA TYR A 319 9.98 14.76 -8.66
C TYR A 319 10.18 13.51 -9.51
N MET A 320 9.18 13.20 -10.30
CA MET A 320 9.33 12.37 -11.48
C MET A 320 9.85 13.26 -12.60
N ILE A 321 11.06 12.96 -13.07
CA ILE A 321 11.78 13.69 -14.11
C ILE A 321 11.57 12.96 -15.43
N LEU A 322 11.06 13.68 -16.41
CA LEU A 322 10.83 13.22 -17.77
C LEU A 322 11.75 14.01 -18.68
N HIS A 323 12.40 13.38 -19.63
CA HIS A 323 13.27 14.11 -20.57
C HIS A 323 13.19 13.54 -21.98
N THR A 324 13.40 14.42 -22.97
CA THR A 324 13.51 14.05 -24.37
C THR A 324 14.33 15.10 -25.13
N SER A 325 15.19 14.65 -26.03
CA SER A 325 15.94 15.56 -26.94
C SER A 325 15.06 15.98 -28.11
N ILE A 326 15.21 17.21 -28.53
CA ILE A 326 14.48 17.77 -29.66
C ILE A 326 15.32 17.61 -30.93
N SER A 327 14.74 17.00 -31.96
CA SER A 327 15.35 16.82 -33.28
C SER A 327 14.37 17.25 -34.34
N THR A 328 14.83 18.00 -35.31
CA THR A 328 14.06 18.40 -36.49
C THR A 328 14.34 17.47 -37.66
N VAL A 329 13.68 17.67 -38.77
CA VAL A 329 13.97 16.97 -40.01
C VAL A 329 15.40 17.32 -40.57
N TYR A 330 16.01 18.40 -40.10
CA TYR A 330 17.34 18.83 -40.47
C TYR A 330 18.44 18.37 -39.54
N GLY A 331 18.09 17.77 -38.39
CA GLY A 331 19.02 17.18 -37.42
C GLY A 331 18.72 17.51 -35.97
N LYS A 332 19.69 17.22 -35.09
CA LYS A 332 19.59 17.54 -33.67
C LYS A 332 19.63 19.04 -33.45
N THR A 333 18.71 19.57 -32.67
CA THR A 333 18.65 21.00 -32.35
C THR A 333 19.60 21.41 -31.24
N GLY A 334 20.06 20.44 -30.42
CA GLY A 334 20.78 20.70 -29.17
C GLY A 334 19.88 21.06 -27.98
N TYR A 335 18.55 21.13 -28.19
CA TYR A 335 17.61 21.37 -27.11
C TYR A 335 17.16 20.07 -26.47
N THR A 336 16.96 20.13 -25.16
CA THR A 336 16.35 19.06 -24.36
C THR A 336 15.12 19.62 -23.67
N LEU A 337 14.00 18.92 -23.80
CA LEU A 337 12.77 19.20 -23.07
C LEU A 337 12.74 18.32 -21.82
N VAL A 338 12.56 18.95 -20.65
CA VAL A 338 12.49 18.28 -19.36
C VAL A 338 11.18 18.64 -18.68
N GLY A 339 10.46 17.62 -18.17
CA GLY A 339 9.28 17.79 -17.35
C GLY A 339 9.57 17.34 -15.94
N LEU A 340 9.21 18.15 -14.95
CA LEU A 340 9.26 17.84 -13.53
C LEU A 340 7.84 17.71 -13.00
N VAL A 341 7.47 16.52 -12.56
CA VAL A 341 6.14 16.25 -12.01
C VAL A 341 6.28 15.86 -10.54
N PRO A 342 5.73 16.65 -9.58
CA PRO A 342 5.83 16.32 -8.17
C PRO A 342 5.24 14.96 -7.85
N THR A 343 5.96 14.11 -7.11
CA THR A 343 5.45 12.78 -6.71
C THR A 343 4.30 12.88 -5.71
N SER A 344 4.13 14.03 -5.06
CA SER A 344 2.96 14.34 -4.21
C SER A 344 1.63 14.17 -4.94
N ASN A 345 1.57 14.48 -6.25
CA ASN A 345 0.36 14.33 -7.07
C ASN A 345 -0.13 12.87 -7.11
N PHE A 346 0.81 11.89 -7.11
CA PHE A 346 0.47 10.46 -7.10
C PHE A 346 0.07 10.01 -5.70
N ARG A 347 0.73 10.53 -4.66
CA ARG A 347 0.43 10.21 -3.26
C ARG A 347 -0.95 10.72 -2.88
N GLU A 348 -1.33 11.90 -3.32
CA GLU A 348 -2.64 12.47 -3.02
C GLU A 348 -3.77 11.69 -3.69
N SER A 349 -3.60 11.35 -4.96
CA SER A 349 -4.55 10.50 -5.69
C SER A 349 -4.70 9.11 -5.06
N ALA A 350 -3.59 8.50 -4.60
CA ALA A 350 -3.59 7.22 -3.90
C ALA A 350 -4.12 7.32 -2.45
N ALA A 351 -3.97 8.47 -1.78
CA ALA A 351 -4.39 8.67 -0.39
C ALA A 351 -5.89 8.46 -0.19
N ASN A 352 -6.71 8.85 -1.16
CA ASN A 352 -8.16 8.63 -1.10
C ASN A 352 -8.49 7.13 -1.12
N ILE A 353 -7.82 6.34 -1.96
CA ILE A 353 -7.97 4.88 -1.97
C ILE A 353 -7.46 4.31 -0.65
N GLY A 354 -6.34 4.81 -0.13
CA GLY A 354 -5.80 4.44 1.18
C GLY A 354 -6.78 4.69 2.32
N LYS A 355 -7.38 5.87 2.39
CA LYS A 355 -8.40 6.22 3.42
C LYS A 355 -9.59 5.26 3.37
N VAL A 356 -10.14 5.02 2.19
CA VAL A 356 -11.26 4.08 1.99
C VAL A 356 -10.86 2.67 2.41
N THR A 357 -9.70 2.19 2.01
CA THR A 357 -9.19 0.86 2.37
C THR A 357 -9.01 0.72 3.88
N ILE A 358 -8.46 1.72 4.57
CA ILE A 358 -8.29 1.73 6.03
C ILE A 358 -9.66 1.69 6.72
N ILE A 359 -10.62 2.50 6.28
CA ILE A 359 -11.98 2.51 6.87
C ILE A 359 -12.63 1.13 6.73
N PHE A 360 -12.64 0.53 5.54
CA PHE A 360 -13.21 -0.80 5.34
C PHE A 360 -12.49 -1.88 6.14
N THR A 361 -11.17 -1.81 6.26
CA THR A 361 -10.37 -2.70 7.08
C THR A 361 -10.75 -2.59 8.56
N LEU A 362 -10.88 -1.36 9.09
CA LEU A 362 -11.31 -1.14 10.49
C LEU A 362 -12.73 -1.63 10.75
N VAL A 363 -13.65 -1.40 9.81
CA VAL A 363 -15.03 -1.91 9.88
C VAL A 363 -15.05 -3.44 9.89
N ALA A 364 -14.28 -4.08 9.00
CA ALA A 364 -14.18 -5.54 8.96
C ALA A 364 -13.60 -6.14 10.26
N ILE A 365 -12.57 -5.50 10.82
CA ILE A 365 -12.00 -5.86 12.13
C ILE A 365 -13.07 -5.72 13.22
N GLY A 366 -13.82 -4.61 13.23
CA GLY A 366 -14.91 -4.38 14.17
C GLY A 366 -15.97 -5.48 14.11
N PHE A 367 -16.43 -5.83 12.91
CA PHE A 367 -17.38 -6.93 12.71
C PHE A 367 -16.82 -8.28 13.18
N ALA A 368 -15.57 -8.61 12.83
CA ALA A 368 -14.91 -9.86 13.24
C ALA A 368 -14.83 -9.97 14.77
N LEU A 369 -14.47 -8.88 15.45
CA LEU A 369 -14.41 -8.82 16.92
C LEU A 369 -15.80 -8.98 17.56
N VAL A 370 -16.80 -8.26 17.08
CA VAL A 370 -18.17 -8.33 17.61
C VAL A 370 -18.74 -9.74 17.46
N ILE A 371 -18.66 -10.31 16.23
CA ILE A 371 -19.16 -11.66 15.98
C ILE A 371 -18.37 -12.69 16.80
N GLY A 372 -17.04 -12.58 16.84
CA GLY A 372 -16.19 -13.48 17.62
C GLY A 372 -16.50 -13.44 19.12
N LEU A 373 -16.70 -12.27 19.69
CA LEU A 373 -17.09 -12.09 21.09
C LEU A 373 -18.47 -12.66 21.35
N LEU A 374 -19.49 -12.36 20.52
CA LEU A 374 -20.84 -12.87 20.67
C LEU A 374 -20.86 -14.41 20.65
N LEU A 375 -20.19 -15.03 19.70
CA LEU A 375 -20.08 -16.48 19.60
C LEU A 375 -19.33 -17.08 20.80
N ALA A 376 -18.19 -16.51 21.17
CA ALA A 376 -17.40 -16.97 22.31
C ALA A 376 -18.18 -16.88 23.63
N PHE A 377 -18.93 -15.82 23.87
CA PHE A 377 -19.76 -15.66 25.06
C PHE A 377 -20.92 -16.63 25.07
N ASN A 378 -21.67 -16.80 23.98
CA ASN A 378 -22.84 -17.66 23.90
C ASN A 378 -22.45 -19.13 24.07
N ILE A 379 -21.43 -19.60 23.35
CA ILE A 379 -20.94 -20.98 23.44
C ILE A 379 -20.40 -21.26 24.85
N SER A 380 -19.53 -20.36 25.37
CA SER A 380 -18.96 -20.54 26.71
C SER A 380 -20.05 -20.57 27.81
N LYS A 381 -21.08 -19.73 27.71
CA LYS A 381 -22.20 -19.70 28.64
C LYS A 381 -23.01 -21.02 28.62
N ALA A 382 -23.29 -21.54 27.44
CA ALA A 382 -24.01 -22.80 27.26
C ALA A 382 -23.20 -23.99 27.83
N VAL A 383 -21.92 -24.10 27.46
CA VAL A 383 -21.01 -25.15 27.94
C VAL A 383 -20.85 -25.10 29.46
N ASN A 384 -20.66 -23.92 30.06
CA ASN A 384 -20.56 -23.78 31.51
C ASN A 384 -21.88 -24.15 32.24
N ARG A 385 -23.05 -23.84 31.64
CA ARG A 385 -24.35 -24.25 32.20
C ARG A 385 -24.48 -25.77 32.24
N ILE A 386 -24.17 -26.44 31.12
CA ILE A 386 -24.15 -27.90 31.00
C ILE A 386 -23.18 -28.50 32.03
N LEU A 387 -21.95 -28.00 32.11
CA LEU A 387 -20.94 -28.49 33.05
C LEU A 387 -21.37 -28.38 34.50
N ASN A 388 -21.99 -27.26 34.90
CA ASN A 388 -22.45 -27.04 36.27
C ASN A 388 -23.63 -27.96 36.65
N LEU A 389 -24.53 -28.22 35.70
CA LEU A 389 -25.67 -29.12 35.91
C LEU A 389 -25.21 -30.58 35.93
N THR A 390 -24.32 -31.00 35.06
CA THR A 390 -23.74 -32.35 35.11
C THR A 390 -23.01 -32.61 36.45
N LYS A 391 -22.37 -31.60 37.04
CA LYS A 391 -21.78 -31.70 38.39
C LYS A 391 -22.82 -31.91 39.48
N LYS A 392 -23.99 -31.28 39.38
CA LYS A 392 -25.10 -31.50 40.34
C LYS A 392 -25.66 -32.90 40.23
N VAL A 393 -25.86 -33.38 38.99
CA VAL A 393 -26.28 -34.77 38.71
C VAL A 393 -25.28 -35.77 39.29
N ALA A 394 -23.98 -35.55 39.08
CA ALA A 394 -22.92 -36.39 39.65
C ALA A 394 -22.87 -36.37 41.20
N ALA A 395 -23.34 -35.30 41.81
CA ALA A 395 -23.49 -35.19 43.26
C ALA A 395 -24.80 -35.82 43.81
N GLY A 396 -25.61 -36.44 42.92
CA GLY A 396 -26.83 -37.13 43.28
C GLY A 396 -28.12 -36.30 43.17
N ASP A 397 -28.03 -35.04 42.73
CA ASP A 397 -29.22 -34.21 42.51
C ASP A 397 -29.77 -34.48 41.10
N LEU A 398 -30.69 -35.40 41.01
CA LEU A 398 -31.39 -35.75 39.79
C LEU A 398 -32.64 -34.90 39.53
N THR A 399 -32.96 -33.94 40.40
CA THR A 399 -34.15 -33.08 40.24
C THR A 399 -33.91 -31.94 39.25
N VAL A 400 -32.66 -31.73 38.85
CA VAL A 400 -32.26 -30.66 37.94
C VAL A 400 -32.65 -30.96 36.51
N LYS A 401 -33.13 -29.91 35.79
CA LYS A 401 -33.45 -29.95 34.35
C LYS A 401 -32.76 -28.80 33.66
N ILE A 402 -32.19 -29.08 32.46
CA ILE A 402 -31.57 -28.07 31.64
C ILE A 402 -32.61 -27.51 30.67
N GLU A 403 -32.96 -26.24 30.83
CA GLU A 403 -33.77 -25.54 29.85
C GLU A 403 -32.84 -24.89 28.80
N THR A 404 -33.10 -25.16 27.52
CA THR A 404 -32.40 -24.54 26.41
C THR A 404 -33.39 -24.08 25.35
N LYS A 405 -33.10 -22.86 24.79
CA LYS A 405 -33.79 -22.33 23.61
C LYS A 405 -32.98 -22.57 22.37
N SER A 406 -31.76 -23.12 22.49
CA SER A 406 -30.88 -23.38 21.37
C SER A 406 -31.44 -24.49 20.50
N LYS A 407 -31.39 -24.29 19.19
CA LYS A 407 -31.82 -25.25 18.17
C LYS A 407 -30.62 -25.94 17.48
N ASP A 408 -29.41 -25.62 17.91
CA ASP A 408 -28.12 -26.12 17.40
C ASP A 408 -27.72 -27.44 18.15
N GLU A 409 -26.47 -27.86 17.90
CA GLU A 409 -25.89 -29.07 18.50
C GLU A 409 -25.86 -28.99 20.03
N LEU A 410 -25.74 -27.79 20.62
CA LEU A 410 -25.82 -27.61 22.07
C LEU A 410 -27.23 -27.84 22.61
N GLY A 411 -28.23 -27.51 21.80
CA GLY A 411 -29.62 -27.83 22.09
C GLY A 411 -29.89 -29.34 22.08
N VAL A 412 -29.32 -30.07 21.09
CA VAL A 412 -29.40 -31.53 21.02
C VAL A 412 -28.67 -32.17 22.19
N LEU A 413 -27.46 -31.71 22.51
CA LEU A 413 -26.69 -32.20 23.65
C LEU A 413 -27.47 -32.02 24.97
N THR A 414 -28.12 -30.87 25.13
CA THR A 414 -28.95 -30.57 26.31
C THR A 414 -30.11 -31.55 26.43
N LYS A 415 -30.82 -31.87 25.34
CA LYS A 415 -31.89 -32.85 25.35
C LYS A 415 -31.40 -34.25 25.72
N SER A 416 -30.27 -34.66 25.15
CA SER A 416 -29.68 -35.98 25.45
C SER A 416 -29.29 -36.10 26.94
N ILE A 417 -28.76 -35.05 27.54
CA ILE A 417 -28.43 -35.01 28.98
C ILE A 417 -29.72 -35.09 29.83
N ASN A 418 -30.77 -34.37 29.46
CA ASN A 418 -32.06 -34.48 30.17
C ASN A 418 -32.63 -35.90 30.10
N SER A 419 -32.61 -36.54 28.92
CA SER A 419 -33.06 -37.93 28.78
C SER A 419 -32.22 -38.91 29.63
N MET A 420 -30.89 -38.67 29.71
CA MET A 420 -30.01 -39.44 30.59
C MET A 420 -30.43 -39.29 32.08
N ILE A 421 -30.74 -38.05 32.50
CA ILE A 421 -31.21 -37.79 33.88
C ILE A 421 -32.52 -38.49 34.14
N GLU A 422 -33.50 -38.43 33.23
CA GLU A 422 -34.80 -39.11 33.36
C GLU A 422 -34.62 -40.65 33.43
N SER A 423 -33.72 -41.21 32.62
CA SER A 423 -33.40 -42.65 32.70
C SER A 423 -32.75 -43.03 34.04
N MET A 424 -31.84 -42.19 34.58
CA MET A 424 -31.27 -42.40 35.91
C MET A 424 -32.30 -42.32 37.00
N GLN A 425 -33.25 -41.37 36.97
CA GLN A 425 -34.36 -41.27 37.91
C GLN A 425 -35.21 -42.55 37.92
N THR A 426 -35.55 -43.02 36.71
CA THR A 426 -36.31 -44.26 36.51
C THR A 426 -35.59 -45.49 37.11
N LEU A 427 -34.27 -45.59 36.85
CA LEU A 427 -33.44 -46.67 37.37
C LEU A 427 -33.41 -46.66 38.93
N ILE A 428 -33.23 -45.49 39.52
CA ILE A 428 -33.16 -45.33 40.94
C ILE A 428 -34.56 -45.65 41.61
N SER A 429 -35.66 -45.20 40.96
CA SER A 429 -37.01 -45.54 41.39
C SER A 429 -37.23 -47.05 41.37
N ASN A 430 -36.91 -47.70 40.25
CA ASN A 430 -37.04 -49.17 40.14
C ASN A 430 -36.17 -49.91 41.15
N ALA A 431 -34.95 -49.41 41.42
CA ALA A 431 -34.07 -49.98 42.43
C ALA A 431 -34.67 -49.86 43.87
N ALA A 432 -35.27 -48.69 44.13
CA ALA A 432 -35.97 -48.46 45.45
C ALA A 432 -37.16 -49.38 45.59
N ASP A 433 -37.99 -49.51 44.54
CA ASP A 433 -39.14 -50.40 44.54
C ASP A 433 -38.74 -51.88 44.72
N THR A 434 -37.65 -52.27 44.00
CA THR A 434 -37.09 -53.62 44.19
C THR A 434 -36.58 -53.85 45.59
N ALA A 435 -35.91 -52.84 46.20
CA ALA A 435 -35.42 -52.92 47.57
C ALA A 435 -36.57 -53.08 48.57
N LEU A 436 -37.69 -52.35 48.34
CA LEU A 436 -38.88 -52.50 49.16
C LEU A 436 -39.50 -53.94 49.04
N THR A 437 -39.56 -54.48 47.86
CA THR A 437 -40.01 -55.85 47.56
C THR A 437 -39.10 -56.89 48.24
N VAL A 438 -37.77 -56.67 48.20
CA VAL A 438 -36.80 -57.51 48.92
C VAL A 438 -37.04 -57.45 50.49
N ILE A 439 -37.28 -56.25 51.02
CA ILE A 439 -37.57 -56.08 52.45
C ILE A 439 -38.85 -56.82 52.84
N GLU A 440 -39.93 -56.74 52.04
CA GLU A 440 -41.19 -57.43 52.30
C GLU A 440 -41.04 -58.97 52.20
N SER A 441 -40.26 -59.39 51.16
CA SER A 441 -39.92 -60.81 51.00
C SER A 441 -39.12 -61.31 52.24
N ALA A 442 -38.16 -60.53 52.70
CA ALA A 442 -37.39 -60.88 53.91
C ALA A 442 -38.28 -60.97 55.20
N ARG A 443 -39.24 -60.05 55.35
CA ARG A 443 -40.22 -60.10 56.43
C ARG A 443 -41.08 -61.38 56.38
N THR A 444 -41.54 -61.72 55.17
CA THR A 444 -42.30 -62.95 54.97
C THR A 444 -41.47 -64.18 55.31
N VAL A 445 -40.22 -64.26 54.85
CA VAL A 445 -39.28 -65.34 55.19
C VAL A 445 -39.05 -65.40 56.71
N ALA A 446 -38.86 -64.27 57.36
CA ALA A 446 -38.69 -64.22 58.82
C ALA A 446 -39.93 -64.76 59.57
N ALA A 447 -41.18 -64.34 59.20
CA ALA A 447 -42.43 -64.81 59.74
C ALA A 447 -42.61 -66.34 59.50
N THR A 448 -42.28 -66.80 58.29
CA THR A 448 -42.38 -68.25 57.96
C THR A 448 -41.33 -69.05 58.76
N THR A 449 -40.13 -68.51 58.95
CA THR A 449 -39.09 -69.17 59.79
C THR A 449 -39.52 -69.27 61.24
N GLU A 450 -40.17 -68.25 61.81
CA GLU A 450 -40.71 -68.26 63.13
C GLU A 450 -41.85 -69.24 63.28
N GLN A 451 -42.74 -69.38 62.26
CA GLN A 451 -43.77 -70.41 62.21
C GLN A 451 -43.18 -71.83 62.14
N ILE A 452 -42.15 -72.03 61.30
CA ILE A 452 -41.39 -73.30 61.18
C ILE A 452 -40.79 -73.66 62.58
N SER A 453 -40.22 -72.70 63.26
CA SER A 453 -39.64 -72.86 64.58
C SER A 453 -40.71 -73.32 65.58
N ARG A 454 -41.91 -72.71 65.58
CA ARG A 454 -43.02 -73.10 66.41
C ARG A 454 -43.49 -74.51 66.09
N VAL A 455 -43.71 -74.84 64.80
CA VAL A 455 -44.08 -76.15 64.35
C VAL A 455 -43.02 -77.21 64.70
N SER A 456 -41.72 -76.89 64.54
CA SER A 456 -40.66 -77.76 64.97
C SER A 456 -40.66 -78.04 66.48
N HIS A 457 -40.99 -77.05 67.28
CA HIS A 457 -41.11 -77.21 68.75
C HIS A 457 -42.34 -78.12 69.10
N GLU A 458 -43.46 -77.93 68.39
CA GLU A 458 -44.62 -78.72 68.52
C GLU A 458 -44.37 -80.20 68.10
N VAL A 459 -43.70 -80.40 66.94
CA VAL A 459 -43.25 -81.70 66.49
C VAL A 459 -42.32 -82.35 67.51
N THR A 460 -41.38 -81.64 68.10
CA THR A 460 -40.45 -82.14 69.10
C THR A 460 -41.23 -82.59 70.38
N LYS A 461 -42.22 -81.77 70.79
CA LYS A 461 -43.11 -82.16 71.94
C LYS A 461 -43.88 -83.40 71.64
N THR A 462 -44.50 -83.50 70.42
CA THR A 462 -45.27 -84.67 69.99
C THR A 462 -44.42 -85.95 69.94
N VAL A 463 -43.16 -85.82 69.42
CA VAL A 463 -42.19 -86.93 69.43
C VAL A 463 -41.82 -87.33 70.83
N GLN A 464 -41.69 -86.38 71.75
CA GLN A 464 -41.46 -86.67 73.17
C GLN A 464 -42.63 -87.41 73.81
N GLU A 465 -43.87 -86.95 73.54
CA GLU A 465 -45.10 -87.60 74.01
C GLU A 465 -45.25 -89.02 73.43
N ILE A 466 -44.90 -89.21 72.12
CA ILE A 466 -44.87 -90.57 71.52
C ILE A 466 -43.81 -91.46 72.18
N ALA A 467 -42.63 -90.93 72.46
CA ALA A 467 -41.58 -91.68 73.18
C ALA A 467 -41.97 -92.08 74.60
N GLU A 468 -42.63 -91.20 75.35
CA GLU A 468 -43.16 -91.45 76.66
C GLU A 468 -44.30 -92.50 76.59
N GLY A 469 -45.23 -92.30 75.63
CA GLY A 469 -46.31 -93.26 75.40
C GLY A 469 -45.78 -94.63 74.98
N SER A 470 -44.75 -94.69 74.14
CA SER A 470 -44.11 -95.92 73.71
C SER A 470 -43.38 -96.63 74.88
N SER A 471 -42.76 -95.82 75.77
CA SER A 471 -42.10 -96.33 76.98
C SER A 471 -43.12 -96.92 77.95
N THR A 472 -44.28 -96.23 78.10
CA THR A 472 -45.39 -96.71 78.89
C THR A 472 -45.98 -97.99 78.30
N GLN A 473 -46.18 -98.05 76.98
CA GLN A 473 -46.68 -99.25 76.33
C GLN A 473 -45.72 -100.42 76.40
N ALA A 474 -44.42 -100.19 76.36
CA ALA A 474 -43.38 -101.20 76.55
C ALA A 474 -43.48 -101.76 78.02
N SER A 475 -43.66 -100.89 79.03
CA SER A 475 -43.82 -101.25 80.39
C SER A 475 -45.12 -102.06 80.65
N ASP A 476 -46.19 -101.60 80.01
CA ASP A 476 -47.50 -102.30 80.07
C ASP A 476 -47.43 -103.66 79.34
N SER A 477 -46.69 -103.77 78.26
CA SER A 477 -46.45 -105.02 77.54
C SER A 477 -45.60 -105.98 78.36
N GLU A 478 -44.58 -105.48 79.07
CA GLU A 478 -43.80 -106.27 79.99
C GLU A 478 -44.67 -106.80 81.17
N GLN A 479 -45.54 -105.95 81.68
CA GLN A 479 -46.51 -106.41 82.74
C GLN A 479 -47.51 -107.38 82.17
N GLY A 480 -47.95 -107.27 80.92
CA GLY A 480 -48.90 -108.18 80.32
C GLY A 480 -48.32 -109.59 80.01
N VAL A 481 -47.03 -109.73 79.88
CA VAL A 481 -46.32 -110.97 79.66
C VAL A 481 -45.98 -111.74 81.01
N SER A 482 -46.05 -110.95 82.07
CA SER A 482 -45.78 -111.51 83.47
C SER A 482 -46.99 -111.99 84.20
N LYS A 483 -48.14 -112.07 83.66
CA LYS A 483 -49.37 -112.68 84.16
C LYS A 483 -49.58 -113.90 83.29
#